data_454c3e3c3a1ee3b2e12896e1c98109ed
#
_entry.id   454c3e3c3a1ee3b2e12896e1c98109ed
#
_cell.length_a   1.000
_cell.length_b   1.000
_cell.length_c   1.000
_cell.angle_alpha   90.00
_cell.angle_beta   90.00
_cell.angle_gamma   90.00
#
_symmetry.space_group_name_H-M   'P 1'
#
loop_
_entity.id
_entity.type
_entity.pdbx_description
1 polymer ?
#
loop_
_entity_poly.entity_id
_entity_poly.type
_entity_poly.pdbx_seq_one_letter_code
_entity_poly.pdbx_strand_id
1 'polypeptide(L)'
;MFNNNLVLYLENQKSQSMKNQIKIFFLLTFLCTSFLFSQSEVKPPKGYSNDIGNMISMLDNLKKRVERHVRNLDQEGTDYLLDENANSPGAIIFHLAATEAYYQVYTFEGRSFNAEERAKWEMALNLGAEARKQFKNKPIKYYMDIYDEVRAKTKALLKTKDDEWFKKKIGSMTNHWAWFHVMEHQANHMGQLALITKRI
;
A
#
# COMPACT_ATOMS: atom_id res chain seq x y z
N MET A 1 -9.83 74.98 0.13
CA MET A 1 -10.10 74.13 -1.04
C MET A 1 -9.15 72.91 -1.19
N PHE A 2 -8.04 72.85 -0.46
CA PHE A 2 -6.98 71.80 -0.58
C PHE A 2 -7.30 70.48 0.14
N ASN A 3 -8.29 70.41 1.03
CA ASN A 3 -8.47 69.26 1.92
C ASN A 3 -9.36 68.16 1.31
N ASN A 4 -10.30 68.46 0.38
CA ASN A 4 -11.23 67.50 -0.20
C ASN A 4 -10.57 66.52 -1.20
N ASN A 5 -9.58 67.01 -1.96
CA ASN A 5 -8.87 66.14 -2.92
C ASN A 5 -7.98 65.08 -2.26
N LEU A 6 -7.39 65.42 -1.11
CA LEU A 6 -6.58 64.46 -0.34
C LEU A 6 -7.44 63.36 0.30
N VAL A 7 -8.63 63.74 0.81
CA VAL A 7 -9.56 62.78 1.42
C VAL A 7 -10.05 61.79 0.34
N LEU A 8 -10.49 62.29 -0.83
CA LEU A 8 -10.88 61.45 -1.95
C LEU A 8 -9.78 60.52 -2.46
N TYR A 9 -8.55 61.00 -2.50
CA TYR A 9 -7.40 60.19 -2.88
C TYR A 9 -7.16 59.05 -1.87
N LEU A 10 -7.20 59.31 -0.57
CA LEU A 10 -7.02 58.33 0.48
C LEU A 10 -8.17 57.30 0.51
N GLU A 11 -9.39 57.70 0.29
CA GLU A 11 -10.56 56.83 0.15
C GLU A 11 -10.46 55.89 -1.06
N ASN A 12 -10.01 56.40 -2.20
CA ASN A 12 -9.73 55.60 -3.38
C ASN A 12 -8.63 54.57 -3.17
N GLN A 13 -7.53 54.95 -2.51
CA GLN A 13 -6.45 54.01 -2.16
C GLN A 13 -6.94 52.92 -1.21
N LYS A 14 -7.76 53.30 -0.22
CA LYS A 14 -8.36 52.34 0.73
C LYS A 14 -9.33 51.36 0.06
N SER A 15 -10.17 51.86 -0.86
CA SER A 15 -11.07 51.06 -1.66
C SER A 15 -10.31 50.08 -2.57
N GLN A 16 -9.25 50.52 -3.22
CA GLN A 16 -8.42 49.65 -4.09
C GLN A 16 -7.69 48.58 -3.31
N SER A 17 -7.11 48.94 -2.12
CA SER A 17 -6.50 48.00 -1.23
C SER A 17 -7.48 46.93 -0.77
N MET A 18 -8.68 47.32 -0.36
CA MET A 18 -9.74 46.39 0.06
C MET A 18 -10.19 45.46 -1.08
N LYS A 19 -10.34 45.96 -2.31
CA LYS A 19 -10.66 45.14 -3.49
C LYS A 19 -9.55 44.11 -3.77
N ASN A 20 -8.28 44.48 -3.59
CA ASN A 20 -7.15 43.55 -3.77
C ASN A 20 -7.11 42.48 -2.67
N GLN A 21 -7.38 42.84 -1.42
CA GLN A 21 -7.46 41.87 -0.32
C GLN A 21 -8.60 40.87 -0.52
N ILE A 22 -9.75 41.32 -0.99
CA ILE A 22 -10.89 40.44 -1.34
C ILE A 22 -10.53 39.50 -2.48
N LYS A 23 -9.87 39.98 -3.54
CA LYS A 23 -9.38 39.11 -4.63
C LYS A 23 -8.38 38.04 -4.16
N ILE A 24 -7.43 38.43 -3.28
CA ILE A 24 -6.44 37.50 -2.70
C ILE A 24 -7.16 36.46 -1.83
N PHE A 25 -8.14 36.89 -1.02
CA PHE A 25 -8.93 35.99 -0.18
C PHE A 25 -9.70 34.97 -1.02
N PHE A 26 -10.39 35.39 -2.09
CA PHE A 26 -11.08 34.49 -3.00
C PHE A 26 -10.12 33.56 -3.77
N LEU A 27 -8.94 34.02 -4.13
CA LEU A 27 -7.92 33.20 -4.77
C LEU A 27 -7.40 32.11 -3.82
N LEU A 28 -7.14 32.45 -2.56
CA LEU A 28 -6.69 31.54 -1.52
C LEU A 28 -7.76 30.52 -1.14
N THR A 29 -9.03 30.92 -1.03
CA THR A 29 -10.16 30.00 -0.79
C THR A 29 -10.37 29.06 -1.96
N PHE A 30 -10.24 29.53 -3.21
CA PHE A 30 -10.34 28.69 -4.40
C PHE A 30 -9.18 27.68 -4.50
N LEU A 31 -7.94 28.08 -4.15
CA LEU A 31 -6.82 27.15 -4.05
C LEU A 31 -7.03 26.10 -2.94
N CYS A 32 -7.54 26.50 -1.78
CA CYS A 32 -7.82 25.55 -0.68
C CYS A 32 -8.89 24.53 -1.03
N THR A 33 -9.94 24.91 -1.78
CA THR A 33 -11.00 23.97 -2.18
C THR A 33 -10.53 22.95 -3.22
N SER A 34 -9.52 23.26 -4.02
CA SER A 34 -8.95 22.31 -5.00
C SER A 34 -8.17 21.17 -4.35
N PHE A 35 -7.72 21.32 -3.09
CA PHE A 35 -7.03 20.26 -2.34
C PHE A 35 -7.96 19.31 -1.58
N LEU A 36 -9.27 19.58 -1.50
CA LEU A 36 -10.20 18.79 -0.69
C LEU A 36 -10.85 17.61 -1.44
N PHE A 37 -10.62 17.46 -2.73
CA PHE A 37 -11.17 16.37 -3.54
C PHE A 37 -10.09 15.40 -4.03
N SER A 38 -9.30 14.83 -3.09
CA SER A 38 -8.60 13.59 -3.40
C SER A 38 -9.61 12.44 -3.33
N GLN A 39 -10.31 12.18 -4.41
CA GLN A 39 -11.12 10.98 -4.54
C GLN A 39 -10.18 9.77 -4.53
N SER A 40 -10.42 8.85 -3.58
CA SER A 40 -9.77 7.55 -3.62
C SER A 40 -10.39 6.75 -4.77
N GLU A 41 -9.74 6.72 -5.91
CA GLU A 41 -10.20 6.00 -7.09
C GLU A 41 -9.22 4.85 -7.39
N VAL A 42 -9.79 3.68 -7.73
CA VAL A 42 -9.00 2.57 -8.27
C VAL A 42 -8.82 2.83 -9.77
N LYS A 43 -7.58 3.12 -10.17
CA LYS A 43 -7.22 3.35 -11.57
C LYS A 43 -6.06 2.44 -11.98
N PRO A 44 -6.09 1.85 -13.18
CA PRO A 44 -4.96 1.10 -13.70
C PRO A 44 -3.77 2.02 -13.92
N PRO A 45 -2.57 1.68 -13.42
CA PRO A 45 -1.36 2.44 -13.71
C PRO A 45 -1.00 2.31 -15.20
N LYS A 46 -0.28 3.30 -15.72
CA LYS A 46 0.16 3.31 -17.13
C LYS A 46 0.94 2.05 -17.48
N GLY A 47 0.57 1.40 -18.57
CA GLY A 47 1.25 0.23 -19.11
C GLY A 47 0.74 -1.11 -18.58
N TYR A 48 -0.41 -1.13 -17.91
CA TYR A 48 -1.16 -2.33 -17.57
C TYR A 48 -2.48 -2.35 -18.32
N SER A 49 -3.03 -3.54 -18.57
CA SER A 49 -4.44 -3.71 -18.96
C SER A 49 -5.37 -3.32 -17.82
N ASN A 50 -6.67 -3.18 -18.08
CA ASN A 50 -7.61 -2.61 -17.10
C ASN A 50 -7.74 -3.46 -15.84
N ASP A 51 -8.05 -4.75 -15.98
CA ASP A 51 -8.32 -5.60 -14.81
C ASP A 51 -7.05 -5.86 -14.00
N ILE A 52 -5.94 -6.15 -14.68
CA ILE A 52 -4.62 -6.32 -14.04
C ILE A 52 -4.18 -5.02 -13.38
N GLY A 53 -4.35 -3.87 -14.04
CA GLY A 53 -3.97 -2.58 -13.49
C GLY A 53 -4.80 -2.19 -12.27
N ASN A 54 -6.09 -2.47 -12.26
CA ASN A 54 -6.94 -2.28 -11.11
C ASN A 54 -6.49 -3.16 -9.93
N MET A 55 -6.16 -4.43 -10.18
CA MET A 55 -5.61 -5.34 -9.18
C MET A 55 -4.29 -4.80 -8.59
N ILE A 56 -3.37 -4.34 -9.42
CA ILE A 56 -2.11 -3.73 -8.96
C ILE A 56 -2.38 -2.49 -8.08
N SER A 57 -3.32 -1.63 -8.48
CA SER A 57 -3.69 -0.46 -7.67
C SER A 57 -4.23 -0.85 -6.29
N MET A 58 -5.06 -1.88 -6.21
CA MET A 58 -5.59 -2.40 -4.94
C MET A 58 -4.50 -3.03 -4.08
N LEU A 59 -3.64 -3.85 -4.66
CA LEU A 59 -2.50 -4.47 -3.98
C LEU A 59 -1.52 -3.42 -3.42
N ASP A 60 -1.19 -2.39 -4.21
CA ASP A 60 -0.31 -1.30 -3.77
C ASP A 60 -0.96 -0.44 -2.67
N ASN A 61 -2.27 -0.19 -2.76
CA ASN A 61 -3.01 0.52 -1.71
C ASN A 61 -2.96 -0.24 -0.38
N LEU A 62 -3.25 -1.54 -0.41
CA LEU A 62 -3.19 -2.39 0.78
C LEU A 62 -1.77 -2.45 1.37
N LYS A 63 -0.74 -2.57 0.52
CA LYS A 63 0.67 -2.57 0.98
C LYS A 63 1.03 -1.28 1.71
N LYS A 64 0.65 -0.12 1.17
CA LYS A 64 0.84 1.18 1.85
C LYS A 64 0.12 1.25 3.20
N ARG A 65 -1.03 0.57 3.33
CA ARG A 65 -1.75 0.50 4.61
C ARG A 65 -1.03 -0.41 5.61
N VAL A 66 -0.52 -1.55 5.15
CA VAL A 66 0.36 -2.43 5.96
C VAL A 66 1.58 -1.63 6.46
N GLU A 67 2.31 -0.95 5.58
CA GLU A 67 3.45 -0.11 5.93
C GLU A 67 3.14 0.92 7.01
N ARG A 68 1.99 1.60 6.91
CA ARG A 68 1.58 2.60 7.93
C ARG A 68 1.42 2.01 9.32
N HIS A 69 1.03 0.75 9.42
CA HIS A 69 0.90 0.09 10.71
C HIS A 69 2.25 -0.31 11.32
N VAL A 70 3.22 -0.69 10.48
CA VAL A 70 4.45 -1.35 10.97
C VAL A 70 5.71 -0.49 10.89
N ARG A 71 5.75 0.56 10.09
CA ARG A 71 6.97 1.34 9.75
C ARG A 71 7.73 1.92 10.95
N ASN A 72 7.06 2.14 12.07
CA ASN A 72 7.64 2.74 13.28
C ASN A 72 7.89 1.70 14.39
N LEU A 73 7.69 0.41 14.11
CA LEU A 73 7.99 -0.64 15.07
C LEU A 73 9.50 -0.73 15.29
N ASP A 74 9.89 -0.72 16.55
CA ASP A 74 11.24 -1.11 16.97
C ASP A 74 11.40 -2.64 16.97
N GLN A 75 12.49 -3.14 17.50
CA GLN A 75 12.75 -4.58 17.53
C GLN A 75 11.74 -5.33 18.42
N GLU A 76 11.39 -4.77 19.58
CA GLU A 76 10.41 -5.36 20.49
C GLU A 76 9.04 -5.45 19.84
N GLY A 77 8.57 -4.37 19.22
CA GLY A 77 7.31 -4.34 18.48
C GLY A 77 7.32 -5.24 17.25
N THR A 78 8.45 -5.40 16.56
CA THR A 78 8.58 -6.30 15.41
C THR A 78 8.44 -7.76 15.81
N ASP A 79 8.94 -8.14 16.99
CA ASP A 79 8.93 -9.49 17.53
C ASP A 79 7.76 -9.76 18.48
N TYR A 80 6.90 -8.75 18.72
CA TYR A 80 5.81 -8.84 19.67
C TYR A 80 4.81 -9.95 19.31
N LEU A 81 4.43 -10.75 20.29
CA LEU A 81 3.37 -11.77 20.19
C LEU A 81 2.18 -11.35 21.05
N LEU A 82 1.00 -11.27 20.46
CA LEU A 82 -0.24 -10.95 21.18
C LEU A 82 -0.57 -12.00 22.24
N ASP A 83 -0.28 -13.27 21.92
CA ASP A 83 -0.34 -14.44 22.78
C ASP A 83 0.66 -15.51 22.29
N GLU A 84 0.74 -16.64 22.99
CA GLU A 84 1.69 -17.73 22.67
C GLU A 84 1.48 -18.38 21.29
N ASN A 85 0.29 -18.25 20.71
CA ASN A 85 -0.09 -18.81 19.43
C ASN A 85 -0.08 -17.77 18.30
N ALA A 86 0.03 -16.48 18.64
CA ALA A 86 0.06 -15.38 17.67
C ALA A 86 1.33 -15.39 16.81
N ASN A 87 1.26 -14.77 15.65
CA ASN A 87 2.43 -14.48 14.83
C ASN A 87 2.86 -13.02 15.04
N SER A 88 4.18 -12.80 15.08
CA SER A 88 4.74 -11.45 15.21
C SER A 88 4.52 -10.61 13.95
N PRO A 89 4.53 -9.26 14.05
CA PRO A 89 4.48 -8.38 12.89
C PRO A 89 5.53 -8.73 11.82
N GLY A 90 6.77 -9.01 12.21
CA GLY A 90 7.83 -9.41 11.28
C GLY A 90 7.49 -10.72 10.54
N ALA A 91 7.00 -11.73 11.26
CA ALA A 91 6.58 -13.01 10.68
C ALA A 91 5.40 -12.82 9.71
N ILE A 92 4.41 -11.99 10.05
CA ILE A 92 3.24 -11.70 9.18
C ILE A 92 3.70 -11.01 7.90
N ILE A 93 4.60 -10.03 7.95
CA ILE A 93 5.12 -9.37 6.74
C ILE A 93 5.87 -10.37 5.84
N PHE A 94 6.68 -11.23 6.44
CA PHE A 94 7.39 -12.25 5.66
C PHE A 94 6.42 -13.28 5.03
N HIS A 95 5.36 -13.64 5.74
CA HIS A 95 4.28 -14.49 5.23
C HIS A 95 3.56 -13.86 4.02
N LEU A 96 3.26 -12.55 4.07
CA LEU A 96 2.68 -11.83 2.94
C LEU A 96 3.60 -11.87 1.71
N ALA A 97 4.89 -11.68 1.91
CA ALA A 97 5.89 -11.78 0.83
C ALA A 97 5.95 -13.20 0.25
N ALA A 98 5.98 -14.23 1.11
CA ALA A 98 6.03 -15.63 0.71
C ALA A 98 4.78 -16.06 -0.07
N THR A 99 3.60 -15.64 0.38
CA THR A 99 2.33 -15.90 -0.32
C THR A 99 2.34 -15.28 -1.71
N GLU A 100 2.74 -14.03 -1.83
CA GLU A 100 2.81 -13.34 -3.13
C GLU A 100 3.85 -13.99 -4.04
N ALA A 101 5.02 -14.40 -3.51
CA ALA A 101 6.05 -15.14 -4.26
C ALA A 101 5.54 -16.51 -4.76
N TYR A 102 4.75 -17.21 -3.95
CA TYR A 102 4.12 -18.47 -4.37
C TYR A 102 3.20 -18.26 -5.57
N TYR A 103 2.34 -17.25 -5.53
CA TYR A 103 1.42 -16.97 -6.62
C TYR A 103 2.12 -16.44 -7.87
N GLN A 104 3.30 -15.83 -7.77
CA GLN A 104 4.14 -15.55 -8.95
C GLN A 104 4.50 -16.85 -9.67
N VAL A 105 5.09 -17.81 -8.95
CA VAL A 105 5.50 -19.10 -9.54
C VAL A 105 4.28 -19.87 -10.04
N TYR A 106 3.23 -19.96 -9.24
CA TYR A 106 2.05 -20.72 -9.58
C TYR A 106 1.35 -20.19 -10.84
N THR A 107 1.14 -18.88 -10.95
CA THR A 107 0.37 -18.29 -12.07
C THR A 107 1.18 -18.08 -13.34
N PHE A 108 2.50 -17.85 -13.23
CA PHE A 108 3.35 -17.57 -14.41
C PHE A 108 4.07 -18.82 -14.93
N GLU A 109 4.37 -19.78 -14.06
CA GLU A 109 5.12 -20.99 -14.42
C GLU A 109 4.26 -22.27 -14.35
N GLY A 110 3.06 -22.20 -13.78
CA GLY A 110 2.13 -23.33 -13.70
C GLY A 110 2.59 -24.45 -12.77
N ARG A 111 3.43 -24.16 -11.78
CA ARG A 111 4.01 -25.14 -10.85
C ARG A 111 3.98 -24.67 -9.40
N SER A 112 4.23 -25.57 -8.48
CA SER A 112 4.55 -25.25 -7.09
C SER A 112 6.02 -24.85 -6.95
N PHE A 113 6.41 -24.38 -5.76
CA PHE A 113 7.80 -24.10 -5.41
C PHE A 113 8.71 -25.31 -5.64
N ASN A 114 9.86 -25.07 -6.23
CA ASN A 114 10.96 -26.04 -6.28
C ASN A 114 11.69 -26.14 -4.92
N ALA A 115 12.74 -26.94 -4.83
CA ALA A 115 13.45 -27.19 -3.56
C ALA A 115 14.11 -25.91 -2.98
N GLU A 116 14.71 -25.08 -3.83
CA GLU A 116 15.34 -23.83 -3.43
C GLU A 116 14.31 -22.79 -2.96
N GLU A 117 13.21 -22.64 -3.70
CA GLU A 117 12.11 -21.76 -3.36
C GLU A 117 11.41 -22.21 -2.06
N ARG A 118 11.24 -23.52 -1.85
CA ARG A 118 10.73 -24.06 -0.57
C ARG A 118 11.67 -23.74 0.57
N ALA A 119 12.97 -23.95 0.41
CA ALA A 119 13.95 -23.62 1.44
C ALA A 119 13.89 -22.15 1.87
N LYS A 120 13.57 -21.22 0.94
CA LYS A 120 13.43 -19.80 1.21
C LYS A 120 12.08 -19.42 1.82
N TRP A 121 10.98 -20.01 1.34
CA TRP A 121 9.65 -19.46 1.56
C TRP A 121 8.71 -20.33 2.39
N GLU A 122 8.92 -21.66 2.45
CA GLU A 122 7.92 -22.59 3.00
C GLU A 122 7.62 -22.33 4.48
N MET A 123 8.64 -22.03 5.28
CA MET A 123 8.43 -21.69 6.68
C MET A 123 7.63 -20.42 6.86
N ALA A 124 7.86 -19.40 6.01
CA ALA A 124 7.09 -18.16 6.03
C ALA A 124 5.65 -18.39 5.54
N LEU A 125 5.42 -19.28 4.55
CA LEU A 125 4.07 -19.66 4.13
C LEU A 125 3.28 -20.34 5.24
N ASN A 126 3.91 -21.25 5.96
CA ASN A 126 3.22 -22.08 6.96
C ASN A 126 3.05 -21.38 8.30
N LEU A 127 3.94 -20.39 8.62
CA LEU A 127 3.98 -19.76 9.94
C LEU A 127 4.09 -20.80 11.09
N GLY A 128 3.48 -20.54 12.25
CA GLY A 128 3.42 -21.48 13.36
C GLY A 128 4.63 -21.44 14.28
N ALA A 129 4.80 -22.48 15.09
CA ALA A 129 5.78 -22.50 16.19
C ALA A 129 7.23 -22.33 15.72
N GLU A 130 7.62 -22.95 14.60
CA GLU A 130 8.99 -22.82 14.09
C GLU A 130 9.25 -21.43 13.50
N ALA A 131 8.30 -20.86 12.78
CA ALA A 131 8.40 -19.50 12.29
C ALA A 131 8.54 -18.48 13.45
N ARG A 132 7.78 -18.66 14.54
CA ARG A 132 7.91 -17.82 15.75
C ARG A 132 9.28 -17.89 16.39
N LYS A 133 9.96 -19.03 16.31
CA LYS A 133 11.34 -19.18 16.83
C LYS A 133 12.37 -18.53 15.92
N GLN A 134 12.17 -18.63 14.61
CA GLN A 134 13.18 -18.22 13.62
C GLN A 134 13.03 -16.78 13.14
N PHE A 135 11.78 -16.29 13.02
CA PHE A 135 11.52 -14.94 12.52
C PHE A 135 11.50 -13.91 13.64
N LYS A 136 12.64 -13.71 14.26
CA LYS A 136 12.89 -12.71 15.30
C LYS A 136 14.30 -12.13 15.22
N ASN A 137 14.52 -11.08 16.00
CA ASN A 137 15.80 -10.38 16.06
C ASN A 137 16.23 -9.76 14.72
N LYS A 138 15.24 -9.43 13.86
CA LYS A 138 15.44 -8.64 12.64
C LYS A 138 14.55 -7.40 12.69
N PRO A 139 15.06 -6.23 12.33
CA PRO A 139 14.24 -5.02 12.31
C PRO A 139 13.10 -5.15 11.30
N ILE A 140 11.99 -4.46 11.52
CA ILE A 140 10.84 -4.47 10.61
C ILE A 140 11.22 -4.15 9.16
N LYS A 141 12.21 -3.27 8.98
CA LYS A 141 12.73 -2.93 7.66
C LYS A 141 13.26 -4.13 6.88
N TYR A 142 13.89 -5.10 7.54
CA TYR A 142 14.37 -6.32 6.89
C TYR A 142 13.23 -7.09 6.19
N TYR A 143 12.09 -7.25 6.87
CA TYR A 143 10.93 -7.94 6.31
C TYR A 143 10.23 -7.09 5.25
N MET A 144 10.17 -5.78 5.45
CA MET A 144 9.59 -4.86 4.46
C MET A 144 10.39 -4.82 3.16
N ASP A 145 11.72 -4.80 3.23
CA ASP A 145 12.59 -4.83 2.04
C ASP A 145 12.34 -6.10 1.21
N ILE A 146 12.22 -7.26 1.84
CA ILE A 146 11.86 -8.53 1.16
C ILE A 146 10.50 -8.41 0.49
N TYR A 147 9.50 -7.83 1.18
CA TYR A 147 8.17 -7.65 0.62
C TYR A 147 8.16 -6.65 -0.53
N ASP A 148 8.99 -5.59 -0.48
CA ASP A 148 9.17 -4.64 -1.57
C ASP A 148 9.75 -5.30 -2.83
N GLU A 149 10.78 -6.13 -2.68
CA GLU A 149 11.38 -6.91 -3.77
C GLU A 149 10.35 -7.83 -4.44
N VAL A 150 9.59 -8.57 -3.64
CA VAL A 150 8.55 -9.47 -4.15
C VAL A 150 7.48 -8.69 -4.89
N ARG A 151 6.99 -7.57 -4.35
CA ARG A 151 6.00 -6.71 -5.00
C ARG A 151 6.54 -6.10 -6.30
N ALA A 152 7.78 -5.68 -6.33
CA ALA A 152 8.40 -5.16 -7.56
C ALA A 152 8.42 -6.23 -8.65
N LYS A 153 8.76 -7.48 -8.30
CA LYS A 153 8.72 -8.63 -9.23
C LYS A 153 7.30 -8.92 -9.70
N THR A 154 6.30 -8.93 -8.80
CA THR A 154 4.88 -9.07 -9.16
C THR A 154 4.45 -8.05 -10.21
N LYS A 155 4.78 -6.78 -9.98
CA LYS A 155 4.43 -5.69 -10.90
C LYS A 155 5.09 -5.86 -12.25
N ALA A 156 6.36 -6.25 -12.29
CA ALA A 156 7.08 -6.52 -13.53
C ALA A 156 6.45 -7.70 -14.30
N LEU A 157 6.13 -8.79 -13.63
CA LEU A 157 5.51 -9.97 -14.22
C LEU A 157 4.11 -9.67 -14.77
N LEU A 158 3.23 -9.07 -13.96
CA LEU A 158 1.85 -8.73 -14.36
C LEU A 158 1.82 -7.73 -15.51
N LYS A 159 2.81 -6.85 -15.63
CA LYS A 159 2.92 -5.91 -16.74
C LYS A 159 3.14 -6.60 -18.10
N THR A 160 3.61 -7.83 -18.12
CA THR A 160 3.80 -8.64 -19.35
C THR A 160 2.53 -9.34 -19.80
N LYS A 161 1.43 -9.23 -19.07
CA LYS A 161 0.17 -9.95 -19.29
C LYS A 161 -0.98 -8.97 -19.59
N ASP A 162 -2.05 -9.54 -20.12
CA ASP A 162 -3.30 -8.84 -20.44
C ASP A 162 -4.51 -9.42 -19.70
N ASP A 163 -5.67 -8.80 -19.86
CA ASP A 163 -6.89 -9.25 -19.19
C ASP A 163 -7.39 -10.61 -19.70
N GLU A 164 -7.01 -11.03 -20.91
CA GLU A 164 -7.32 -12.38 -21.39
C GLU A 164 -6.49 -13.44 -20.65
N TRP A 165 -5.19 -13.17 -20.38
CA TRP A 165 -4.40 -14.02 -19.50
C TRP A 165 -5.00 -14.06 -18.08
N PHE A 166 -5.52 -12.94 -17.62
CA PHE A 166 -6.09 -12.84 -16.27
C PHE A 166 -7.32 -13.74 -16.10
N LYS A 167 -8.11 -13.93 -17.16
CA LYS A 167 -9.28 -14.84 -17.19
C LYS A 167 -8.92 -16.31 -17.35
N LYS A 168 -7.70 -16.66 -17.81
CA LYS A 168 -7.29 -18.04 -18.04
C LYS A 168 -7.30 -18.85 -16.75
N LYS A 169 -7.74 -20.12 -16.89
CA LYS A 169 -7.70 -21.09 -15.81
C LYS A 169 -6.27 -21.55 -15.55
N ILE A 170 -5.95 -21.75 -14.26
CA ILE A 170 -4.79 -22.44 -13.77
C ILE A 170 -5.23 -23.38 -12.64
N GLY A 171 -5.06 -24.69 -12.82
CA GLY A 171 -5.62 -25.66 -11.90
C GLY A 171 -7.15 -25.50 -11.76
N SER A 172 -7.64 -25.34 -10.54
CA SER A 172 -9.07 -25.19 -10.23
C SER A 172 -9.55 -23.73 -10.22
N MET A 173 -8.68 -22.74 -10.47
CA MET A 173 -9.01 -21.32 -10.38
C MET A 173 -8.62 -20.57 -11.66
N THR A 174 -8.97 -19.29 -11.77
CA THR A 174 -8.42 -18.38 -12.78
C THR A 174 -7.22 -17.62 -12.22
N ASN A 175 -6.37 -17.06 -13.10
CA ASN A 175 -5.32 -16.14 -12.65
C ASN A 175 -5.90 -14.94 -11.88
N HIS A 176 -7.07 -14.44 -12.30
CA HIS A 176 -7.77 -13.37 -11.59
C HIS A 176 -8.11 -13.77 -10.15
N TRP A 177 -8.69 -14.96 -9.95
CA TRP A 177 -9.02 -15.45 -8.61
C TRP A 177 -7.76 -15.61 -7.75
N ALA A 178 -6.67 -16.12 -8.33
CA ALA A 178 -5.40 -16.28 -7.63
C ALA A 178 -4.89 -14.92 -7.09
N TRP A 179 -4.90 -13.87 -7.91
CA TRP A 179 -4.46 -12.53 -7.51
C TRP A 179 -5.48 -11.82 -6.62
N PHE A 180 -6.77 -12.08 -6.76
CA PHE A 180 -7.79 -11.67 -5.79
C PHE A 180 -7.49 -12.27 -4.42
N HIS A 181 -7.16 -13.57 -4.35
CA HIS A 181 -6.82 -14.22 -3.09
C HIS A 181 -5.56 -13.61 -2.45
N VAL A 182 -4.53 -13.28 -3.21
CA VAL A 182 -3.37 -12.53 -2.69
C VAL A 182 -3.80 -11.20 -2.06
N MET A 183 -4.71 -10.48 -2.70
CA MET A 183 -5.22 -9.19 -2.23
C MET A 183 -6.05 -9.34 -0.94
N GLU A 184 -7.03 -10.25 -0.91
CA GLU A 184 -7.86 -10.45 0.28
C GLU A 184 -7.04 -10.96 1.47
N HIS A 185 -6.11 -11.89 1.22
CA HIS A 185 -5.19 -12.41 2.21
C HIS A 185 -4.33 -11.28 2.84
N GLN A 186 -3.82 -10.38 2.00
CA GLN A 186 -3.10 -9.19 2.47
C GLN A 186 -4.01 -8.29 3.32
N ALA A 187 -5.29 -8.12 2.95
CA ALA A 187 -6.24 -7.33 3.72
C ALA A 187 -6.54 -7.94 5.09
N ASN A 188 -6.68 -9.28 5.16
CA ASN A 188 -6.90 -10.00 6.41
C ASN A 188 -5.71 -9.81 7.38
N HIS A 189 -4.48 -10.01 6.89
CA HIS A 189 -3.29 -9.80 7.71
C HIS A 189 -3.04 -8.33 8.06
N MET A 190 -3.41 -7.39 7.21
CA MET A 190 -3.40 -5.97 7.56
C MET A 190 -4.30 -5.68 8.78
N GLY A 191 -5.48 -6.31 8.86
CA GLY A 191 -6.35 -6.21 10.03
C GLY A 191 -5.68 -6.76 11.30
N GLN A 192 -4.97 -7.88 11.22
CA GLN A 192 -4.19 -8.44 12.34
C GLN A 192 -3.08 -7.48 12.78
N LEU A 193 -2.31 -6.94 11.83
CA LEU A 193 -1.27 -5.95 12.13
C LEU A 193 -1.85 -4.69 12.78
N ALA A 194 -3.00 -4.20 12.31
CA ALA A 194 -3.68 -3.06 12.91
C ALA A 194 -4.14 -3.36 14.35
N LEU A 195 -4.56 -4.60 14.64
CA LEU A 195 -4.92 -5.03 15.99
C LEU A 195 -3.69 -5.09 16.90
N ILE A 196 -2.61 -5.72 16.44
CA ILE A 196 -1.37 -5.90 17.21
C ILE A 196 -0.76 -4.53 17.53
N THR A 197 -0.58 -3.66 16.53
CA THR A 197 0.07 -2.36 16.70
C THR A 197 -0.70 -1.35 17.57
N LYS A 198 -1.95 -1.66 17.93
CA LYS A 198 -2.72 -0.91 18.94
C LYS A 198 -2.55 -1.43 20.37
N ARG A 199 -1.84 -2.51 20.55
CA ARG A 199 -1.62 -3.19 21.82
C ARG A 199 -0.18 -3.09 22.35
N ILE A 200 0.69 -2.55 21.52
CA ILE A 200 2.10 -2.24 21.82
C ILE A 200 2.25 -0.83 22.33
#